data_8436bbebe71850f298b3268fc7248efb
#
_entry.id   8436bbebe71850f298b3268fc7248efb
#
_cell.length_a   1.000
_cell.length_b   1.000
_cell.length_c   1.000
_cell.angle_alpha   90.00
_cell.angle_beta   90.00
_cell.angle_gamma   90.00
#
_symmetry.space_group_name_H-M   'P 1'
#
loop_
_entity.id
_entity.type
_entity.pdbx_description
1 polymer ?
#
loop_
_entity_poly.entity_id
_entity_poly.type
_entity_poly.pdbx_seq_one_letter_code
_entity_poly.pdbx_strand_id
1 'polypeptide(L)'
;IEQTKFPGKIISENIKQFDPRQVSSIDDFIVEEIQGQQGTINAVDYPSIMIVVQGDGLMNQGKTSFQPANVFLIDKQTTIDFQANSNLLAYRAYSVLL
;
A
#
# COMPACT_ATOMS: atom_id res chain seq x y z
N ILE A 1 -2.11 24.32 9.05
CA ILE A 1 -1.77 23.84 7.73
C ILE A 1 -2.75 22.79 7.29
N GLU A 2 -3.14 22.90 6.08
CA GLU A 2 -4.11 21.99 5.54
C GLU A 2 -3.45 20.70 5.10
N GLN A 3 -4.00 19.59 5.54
CA GLN A 3 -3.46 18.30 5.13
C GLN A 3 -3.89 18.00 3.70
N THR A 4 -2.93 17.65 2.89
CA THR A 4 -3.20 17.21 1.54
C THR A 4 -3.68 15.77 1.58
N LYS A 5 -4.87 15.54 1.08
CA LYS A 5 -5.37 14.18 0.98
C LYS A 5 -4.65 13.47 -0.14
N PHE A 6 -4.39 12.20 0.08
CA PHE A 6 -3.82 11.37 -0.97
C PHE A 6 -4.76 11.39 -2.17
N PRO A 7 -4.31 11.82 -3.35
CA PRO A 7 -5.15 11.84 -4.53
C PRO A 7 -5.30 10.42 -5.05
N GLY A 8 -6.52 9.98 -5.26
CA GLY A 8 -6.66 8.65 -5.78
C GLY A 8 -8.08 8.15 -5.72
N LYS A 9 -8.24 6.97 -6.25
CA LYS A 9 -9.51 6.29 -6.37
C LYS A 9 -9.60 5.21 -5.32
N ILE A 10 -10.72 5.12 -4.64
CA ILE A 10 -10.94 4.09 -3.64
C ILE A 10 -11.14 2.75 -4.35
N ILE A 11 -10.25 1.80 -4.07
CA ILE A 11 -10.31 0.45 -4.62
C ILE A 11 -11.07 -0.46 -3.66
N SER A 12 -10.82 -0.30 -2.37
CA SER A 12 -11.49 -1.07 -1.33
C SER A 12 -11.54 -0.21 -0.09
N GLU A 13 -12.12 -0.72 1.00
CA GLU A 13 -12.18 0.06 2.23
C GLU A 13 -10.79 0.35 2.82
N ASN A 14 -9.78 -0.40 2.43
CA ASN A 14 -8.42 -0.22 2.93
C ASN A 14 -7.48 0.47 1.94
N ILE A 15 -7.81 0.47 0.65
CA ILE A 15 -6.85 0.83 -0.38
C ILE A 15 -7.39 1.94 -1.26
N LYS A 16 -6.60 2.99 -1.38
CA LYS A 16 -6.81 4.06 -2.33
C LYS A 16 -5.64 4.06 -3.30
N GLN A 17 -5.95 4.10 -4.59
CA GLN A 17 -4.94 3.96 -5.63
C GLN A 17 -4.81 5.25 -6.43
N PHE A 18 -3.60 5.68 -6.64
CA PHE A 18 -3.27 6.78 -7.54
C PHE A 18 -2.48 6.24 -8.73
N ASP A 19 -3.02 6.47 -9.91
CA ASP A 19 -2.37 6.07 -11.16
C ASP A 19 -2.06 7.33 -11.95
N PRO A 20 -0.82 7.80 -11.93
CA PRO A 20 -0.46 9.03 -12.63
C PRO A 20 -0.67 8.97 -14.14
N ARG A 21 -0.77 7.79 -14.72
CA ARG A 21 -1.04 7.67 -16.15
C ARG A 21 -2.39 8.23 -16.53
N GLN A 22 -3.31 8.39 -15.57
CA GLN A 22 -4.62 8.97 -15.82
C GLN A 22 -4.58 10.48 -15.92
N VAL A 23 -3.52 11.11 -15.42
CA VAL A 23 -3.37 12.56 -15.45
C VAL A 23 -2.13 12.99 -16.21
N SER A 24 -1.24 12.05 -16.52
CA SER A 24 0.00 12.34 -17.22
C SER A 24 0.39 11.10 -18.02
N SER A 25 0.91 11.30 -19.21
CA SER A 25 1.39 10.19 -20.03
C SER A 25 2.84 9.83 -19.71
N ILE A 26 3.44 10.46 -18.72
CA ILE A 26 4.87 10.31 -18.47
C ILE A 26 5.16 9.17 -17.50
N ASP A 27 4.29 8.97 -16.52
CA ASP A 27 4.57 8.08 -15.41
C ASP A 27 4.03 6.67 -15.65
N ASP A 28 4.82 5.70 -15.24
CA ASP A 28 4.52 4.29 -15.44
C ASP A 28 4.44 3.53 -14.12
N PHE A 29 4.09 4.22 -13.06
CA PHE A 29 3.96 3.58 -11.75
C PHE A 29 2.61 3.91 -11.12
N ILE A 30 2.23 3.08 -10.18
CA ILE A 30 1.01 3.24 -9.41
C ILE A 30 1.38 3.29 -7.94
N VAL A 31 0.72 4.17 -7.19
CA VAL A 31 0.91 4.28 -5.75
C VAL A 31 -0.41 3.97 -5.07
N GLU A 32 -0.35 3.15 -4.04
CA GLU A 32 -1.52 2.83 -3.22
C GLU A 32 -1.31 3.32 -1.81
N GLU A 33 -2.33 3.92 -1.25
CA GLU A 33 -2.39 4.22 0.17
C GLU A 33 -3.19 3.12 0.85
N ILE A 34 -2.59 2.48 1.85
CA ILE A 34 -3.18 1.36 2.56
C ILE A 34 -3.39 1.80 3.99
N GLN A 35 -4.61 1.65 4.51
CA GLN A 35 -4.89 2.09 5.87
C GLN A 35 -5.96 1.24 6.52
N GLY A 36 -5.98 1.27 7.86
CA GLY A 36 -6.99 0.59 8.63
C GLY A 36 -6.41 -0.25 9.75
N GLN A 37 -7.30 -0.89 10.52
CA GLN A 37 -6.90 -1.80 11.59
C GLN A 37 -6.75 -3.22 11.11
N GLN A 38 -7.49 -3.61 10.09
CA GLN A 38 -7.34 -4.92 9.50
C GLN A 38 -7.80 -4.85 8.07
N GLY A 39 -7.26 -5.73 7.26
CA GLY A 39 -7.64 -5.76 5.86
C GLY A 39 -6.70 -6.61 5.06
N THR A 40 -6.77 -6.41 3.75
CA THR A 40 -6.00 -7.18 2.79
C THR A 40 -5.30 -6.24 1.83
N ILE A 41 -4.02 -6.49 1.62
CA ILE A 41 -3.23 -5.84 0.57
C ILE A 41 -3.35 -6.73 -0.65
N ASN A 42 -3.99 -6.21 -1.69
CA ASN A 42 -4.34 -7.04 -2.84
C ASN A 42 -3.13 -7.42 -3.67
N ALA A 43 -3.20 -8.59 -4.26
CA ALA A 43 -2.19 -9.02 -5.20
C ALA A 43 -2.19 -8.12 -6.44
N VAL A 44 -1.00 -7.85 -6.94
CA VAL A 44 -0.84 -7.16 -8.22
C VAL A 44 0.13 -7.97 -9.06
N ASP A 45 0.17 -7.68 -10.36
CA ASP A 45 0.96 -8.48 -11.28
C ASP A 45 2.42 -8.05 -11.33
N TYR A 46 2.84 -7.18 -10.43
CA TYR A 46 4.18 -6.60 -10.44
C TYR A 46 4.78 -6.67 -9.03
N PRO A 47 6.11 -6.77 -8.91
CA PRO A 47 6.74 -6.59 -7.61
C PRO A 47 6.46 -5.18 -7.11
N SER A 48 6.32 -5.04 -5.81
CA SER A 48 6.05 -3.73 -5.23
C SER A 48 6.90 -3.48 -4.00
N ILE A 49 7.03 -2.20 -3.67
CA ILE A 49 7.72 -1.75 -2.46
C ILE A 49 6.68 -1.05 -1.60
N MET A 50 6.61 -1.45 -0.34
CA MET A 50 5.70 -0.84 0.61
C MET A 50 6.48 -0.25 1.77
N ILE A 51 6.15 0.97 2.14
CA ILE A 51 6.72 1.60 3.33
C ILE A 51 5.61 1.87 4.34
N VAL A 52 5.86 1.48 5.58
CA VAL A 52 4.94 1.74 6.68
C VAL A 52 5.27 3.09 7.26
N VAL A 53 4.28 3.98 7.27
CA VAL A 53 4.45 5.33 7.80
C VAL A 53 3.95 5.39 9.24
N GLN A 54 2.89 4.67 9.55
CA GLN A 54 2.23 4.77 10.83
C GLN A 54 1.58 3.44 11.17
N GLY A 55 1.57 3.09 12.45
CA GLY A 55 0.92 1.88 12.91
C GLY A 55 1.87 0.72 13.07
N ASP A 56 1.44 -0.25 13.86
CA ASP A 56 2.20 -1.47 14.11
C ASP A 56 1.23 -2.65 14.21
N GLY A 57 1.74 -3.83 13.97
CA GLY A 57 0.93 -5.01 14.02
C GLY A 57 1.58 -6.19 13.34
N LEU A 58 0.74 -7.09 12.84
CA LEU A 58 1.18 -8.31 12.18
C LEU A 58 0.55 -8.41 10.80
N MET A 59 1.28 -9.00 9.88
CA MET A 59 0.79 -9.24 8.54
C MET A 59 1.22 -10.64 8.10
N ASN A 60 0.67 -11.08 6.97
CA ASN A 60 0.99 -12.35 6.37
C ASN A 60 0.68 -13.49 7.33
N GLN A 61 -0.56 -13.56 7.77
CA GLN A 61 -1.05 -14.59 8.69
C GLN A 61 -0.27 -14.60 10.01
N GLY A 62 0.09 -13.41 10.49
CA GLY A 62 0.79 -13.27 11.75
C GLY A 62 2.27 -13.56 11.70
N LYS A 63 2.82 -13.84 10.52
CA LYS A 63 4.22 -14.27 10.40
C LYS A 63 5.20 -13.11 10.35
N THR A 64 4.73 -11.91 10.02
CA THR A 64 5.62 -10.77 9.85
C THR A 64 5.08 -9.61 10.68
N SER A 65 5.93 -9.04 11.54
CA SER A 65 5.55 -7.84 12.27
C SER A 65 5.88 -6.61 11.44
N PHE A 66 5.13 -5.55 11.66
CA PHE A 66 5.41 -4.28 11.01
C PHE A 66 5.34 -3.13 12.00
N GLN A 67 6.09 -2.08 11.72
CA GLN A 67 6.10 -0.86 12.51
C GLN A 67 6.54 0.28 11.61
N PRO A 68 6.41 1.54 12.07
CA PRO A 68 6.80 2.69 11.25
C PRO A 68 8.24 2.59 10.77
N ALA A 69 8.45 3.04 9.56
CA ALA A 69 9.72 3.05 8.84
C ALA A 69 10.13 1.69 8.26
N ASN A 70 9.36 0.63 8.50
CA ASN A 70 9.64 -0.64 7.82
C ASN A 70 9.35 -0.52 6.35
N VAL A 71 10.21 -1.16 5.55
CA VAL A 71 10.08 -1.23 4.10
C VAL A 71 10.03 -2.70 3.71
N PHE A 72 9.06 -3.04 2.89
CA PHE A 72 8.86 -4.42 2.47
C PHE A 72 8.88 -4.50 0.95
N LEU A 73 9.54 -5.53 0.44
CA LEU A 73 9.43 -5.91 -0.96
C LEU A 73 8.35 -6.98 -1.05
N ILE A 74 7.37 -6.77 -1.91
CA ILE A 74 6.26 -7.70 -2.08
C ILE A 74 6.34 -8.27 -3.48
N ASP A 75 6.44 -9.60 -3.55
CA ASP A 75 6.47 -10.28 -4.84
C ASP A 75 5.15 -10.10 -5.59
N LYS A 76 5.23 -10.22 -6.89
CA LYS A 76 4.03 -10.16 -7.71
C LYS A 76 3.06 -11.26 -7.30
N GLN A 77 1.78 -11.01 -7.49
CA GLN A 77 0.70 -11.98 -7.26
C GLN A 77 0.63 -12.47 -5.82
N THR A 78 1.00 -11.62 -4.88
CA THR A 78 0.98 -11.95 -3.46
C THR A 78 -0.09 -11.14 -2.76
N THR A 79 -1.00 -11.82 -2.08
CA THR A 79 -2.02 -11.19 -1.26
C THR A 79 -1.58 -11.27 0.19
N ILE A 80 -1.64 -10.15 0.91
CA ILE A 80 -1.18 -10.09 2.28
C ILE A 80 -2.29 -9.55 3.16
N ASP A 81 -2.66 -10.32 4.18
CA ASP A 81 -3.58 -9.84 5.21
C ASP A 81 -2.80 -9.10 6.29
N PHE A 82 -3.46 -8.18 6.98
CA PHE A 82 -2.84 -7.48 8.08
C PHE A 82 -3.82 -7.24 9.22
N GLN A 83 -3.28 -7.19 10.43
CA GLN A 83 -3.99 -6.78 11.62
C GLN A 83 -3.09 -5.83 12.39
N ALA A 84 -3.56 -4.62 12.58
CA ALA A 84 -2.80 -3.58 13.25
C ALA A 84 -3.29 -3.40 14.67
N ASN A 85 -2.36 -3.16 15.59
CA ASN A 85 -2.68 -2.76 16.95
C ASN A 85 -3.08 -1.28 16.97
N SER A 86 -2.37 -0.48 16.22
CA SER A 86 -2.77 0.90 15.92
C SER A 86 -2.85 1.05 14.41
N ASN A 87 -3.78 1.88 13.97
CA ASN A 87 -4.12 1.96 12.55
C ASN A 87 -2.89 2.03 11.65
N LEU A 88 -2.88 1.16 10.67
CA LEU A 88 -1.84 1.14 9.66
C LEU A 88 -2.05 2.30 8.70
N LEU A 89 -0.95 2.95 8.36
CA LEU A 89 -0.87 3.83 7.19
C LEU A 89 0.41 3.47 6.46
N ALA A 90 0.27 3.01 5.25
CA ALA A 90 1.39 2.57 4.43
C ALA A 90 1.16 2.97 2.99
N TYR A 91 2.24 3.08 2.26
CA TYR A 91 2.20 3.37 0.83
C TYR A 91 2.94 2.29 0.08
N ARG A 92 2.34 1.83 -0.98
CA ARG A 92 2.94 0.82 -1.86
C ARG A 92 3.03 1.38 -3.26
N ALA A 93 4.18 1.15 -3.91
CA ALA A 93 4.39 1.60 -5.27
C ALA A 93 4.87 0.43 -6.12
N TYR A 94 4.44 0.41 -7.36
CA TYR A 94 4.90 -0.59 -8.32
C TYR A 94 4.88 0.00 -9.72
N SER A 95 5.79 -0.50 -10.53
CA SER A 95 5.90 -0.07 -11.93
C SER A 95 5.09 -1.01 -12.81
N VAL A 96 4.31 -0.43 -13.70
CA VAL A 96 3.53 -1.19 -14.67
C VAL A 96 4.22 -1.23 -16.02
N LEU A 97 5.40 -0.68 -16.10
CA LEU A 97 6.22 -0.72 -17.31
C LEU A 97 6.89 -2.07 -17.41
N LEU A 98 6.67 -2.75 -18.49
CA LEU A 98 7.25 -4.07 -18.74
C LEU A 98 8.39 -3.99 -19.75
#